data_0c5350cdb0ddbed839a145431ee7d7b8
#
_entry.id   0c5350cdb0ddbed839a145431ee7d7b8
#
_cell.length_a   1.000
_cell.length_b   1.000
_cell.length_c   1.000
_cell.angle_alpha   90.00
_cell.angle_beta   90.00
_cell.angle_gamma   90.00
#
_symmetry.space_group_name_H-M   'P 1'
#
loop_
_entity.id
_entity.type
_entity.pdbx_description
1 polymer ?
#
loop_
_entity_poly.entity_id
_entity_poly.type
_entity_poly.pdbx_seq_one_letter_code
_entity_poly.pdbx_strand_id
1 'polypeptide(L)'
;MFRALTVFVIPLLILFVVPGFSEAGEVTSERLLNALDEPHNWLHYRGDYSGRNHRPLKQINKENVNRLQAQWVFQTGVGAAAKFETVPLVVDGIMYITAPYNNGYALDVNTGRILWRYQRKLPEQSLCCGPINRGFAMLGDKVFMATLDSHLVALDRMTGNVIWDIERADYRQGYSSTGAPLVVKDKVIIGTGGGEYGVRGFLDAYDPETGKRLWRFWTIPGPGEPGSETWLGDSWKTGGAPTWMTGTYDPELDLLYWCTGNPAPDLNGETRLGDNLYSASVVALDPDTGKMKWYFQFTPHDVHDWDANEVPVLLDLEMEGKQKKLLVQSNRNGFYYVLDRETGEFLHANQIARVTWASGISPDGRPQVLPNTKPTPEGNRQCPGMGGGSNWMAPSYNPGTGLLYIVVREECSKYYSSEQELEPGHFWLGSFPQITPDEDTWGVVKALEPTSGKVKWEFKFQTPTWAGTLSTAGGLVFVGDMEGYLTALDADTGKSLWRFQTGAPIVTAPITYMIGKKQYLAIAAGSALYTFALNN
;
A
#
# COMPACT_ATOMS: atom_id res chain seq x y z
N MET A 1 52.70 48.41 -51.71
CA MET A 1 51.61 48.98 -50.92
C MET A 1 50.49 47.91 -50.82
N PHE A 2 50.56 47.04 -49.80
CA PHE A 2 49.51 46.03 -49.53
C PHE A 2 48.73 46.46 -48.32
N ARG A 3 47.44 46.73 -48.45
CA ARG A 3 46.51 47.00 -47.35
C ARG A 3 45.98 45.67 -46.80
N ALA A 4 46.26 45.39 -45.53
CA ALA A 4 45.68 44.27 -44.82
C ALA A 4 44.24 44.60 -44.42
N LEU A 5 43.32 43.72 -44.83
CA LEU A 5 41.90 43.77 -44.41
C LEU A 5 41.76 42.97 -43.11
N THR A 6 41.47 43.63 -42.01
CA THR A 6 41.20 42.99 -40.72
C THR A 6 39.71 42.64 -40.68
N VAL A 7 39.40 41.34 -40.73
CA VAL A 7 38.02 40.82 -40.54
C VAL A 7 37.76 40.64 -39.07
N PHE A 8 36.85 41.42 -38.49
CA PHE A 8 36.33 41.23 -37.13
C PHE A 8 35.26 40.15 -37.19
N VAL A 9 35.54 38.95 -36.58
CA VAL A 9 34.55 37.91 -36.32
C VAL A 9 33.94 38.21 -34.96
N ILE A 10 32.67 38.63 -34.93
CA ILE A 10 31.88 38.77 -33.70
C ILE A 10 31.32 37.39 -33.36
N PRO A 11 31.65 36.80 -32.21
CA PRO A 11 31.03 35.54 -31.78
C PRO A 11 29.55 35.79 -31.44
N LEU A 12 28.64 35.16 -32.19
CA LEU A 12 27.23 35.13 -31.92
C LEU A 12 26.99 34.18 -30.72
N LEU A 13 26.80 34.75 -29.52
CA LEU A 13 26.41 33.98 -28.35
C LEU A 13 24.94 33.54 -28.52
N ILE A 14 24.71 32.30 -28.95
CA ILE A 14 23.39 31.70 -28.97
C ILE A 14 23.05 31.34 -27.51
N LEU A 15 22.28 32.19 -26.85
CA LEU A 15 21.62 31.83 -25.60
C LEU A 15 20.56 30.73 -25.91
N PHE A 16 20.87 29.50 -25.56
CA PHE A 16 19.85 28.48 -25.45
C PHE A 16 18.96 28.85 -24.26
N VAL A 17 17.80 29.43 -24.54
CA VAL A 17 16.71 29.50 -23.57
C VAL A 17 16.21 28.07 -23.38
N VAL A 18 16.71 27.40 -22.35
CA VAL A 18 16.10 26.18 -21.83
C VAL A 18 14.70 26.63 -21.38
N PRO A 19 13.60 26.05 -21.89
CA PRO A 19 12.26 26.38 -21.38
C PRO A 19 12.29 26.15 -19.87
N GLY A 20 12.09 27.21 -19.10
CA GLY A 20 12.10 27.18 -17.65
C GLY A 20 11.11 26.15 -17.16
N PHE A 21 11.56 25.19 -16.37
CA PHE A 21 10.70 24.55 -15.41
C PHE A 21 10.13 25.70 -14.56
N SER A 22 8.81 25.86 -14.54
CA SER A 22 8.14 26.62 -13.49
C SER A 22 8.79 26.19 -12.18
N GLU A 23 9.22 27.12 -11.33
CA GLU A 23 9.75 26.78 -10.02
C GLU A 23 8.77 25.81 -9.38
N ALA A 24 9.16 24.53 -9.31
CA ALA A 24 8.35 23.50 -8.70
C ALA A 24 8.23 23.87 -7.22
N GLY A 25 7.04 24.30 -6.80
CA GLY A 25 6.80 24.78 -5.46
C GLY A 25 7.17 23.71 -4.41
N GLU A 26 7.57 24.13 -3.24
CA GLU A 26 7.86 23.24 -2.11
C GLU A 26 6.62 22.40 -1.75
N VAL A 27 6.78 21.12 -1.42
CA VAL A 27 5.68 20.27 -0.95
C VAL A 27 5.50 20.48 0.55
N THR A 28 4.64 21.41 0.92
CA THR A 28 4.37 21.73 2.33
C THR A 28 3.38 20.74 2.95
N SER A 29 3.36 20.66 4.29
CA SER A 29 2.35 19.90 5.03
C SER A 29 0.92 20.38 4.72
N GLU A 30 0.74 21.66 4.42
CA GLU A 30 -0.56 22.23 4.00
C GLU A 30 -1.00 21.69 2.62
N ARG A 31 -0.08 21.58 1.64
CA ARG A 31 -0.39 20.94 0.35
C ARG A 31 -0.77 19.47 0.52
N LEU A 32 -0.07 18.76 1.41
CA LEU A 32 -0.40 17.37 1.73
C LEU A 32 -1.79 17.26 2.38
N LEU A 33 -2.12 18.16 3.31
CA LEU A 33 -3.42 18.20 3.97
C LEU A 33 -4.55 18.47 2.96
N ASN A 34 -4.32 19.34 2.00
CA ASN A 34 -5.30 19.78 1.00
C ASN A 34 -5.07 19.11 -0.38
N ALA A 35 -4.54 17.88 -0.40
CA ALA A 35 -4.15 17.18 -1.65
C ALA A 35 -5.29 17.02 -2.66
N LEU A 36 -6.56 17.08 -2.24
CA LEU A 36 -7.72 17.02 -3.13
C LEU A 36 -7.99 18.32 -3.87
N ASP A 37 -7.48 19.46 -3.36
CA ASP A 37 -7.57 20.76 -4.02
C ASP A 37 -6.55 20.89 -5.17
N GLU A 38 -5.62 19.95 -5.24
CA GLU A 38 -4.63 19.82 -6.31
C GLU A 38 -4.89 18.56 -7.19
N PRO A 39 -6.03 18.46 -7.88
CA PRO A 39 -6.38 17.24 -8.62
C PRO A 39 -5.43 16.93 -9.78
N HIS A 40 -4.60 17.90 -10.19
CA HIS A 40 -3.52 17.73 -11.18
C HIS A 40 -2.30 16.99 -10.62
N ASN A 41 -2.15 16.90 -9.30
CA ASN A 41 -1.07 16.19 -8.60
C ASN A 41 -1.59 14.87 -7.98
N TRP A 42 -0.65 14.00 -7.56
CA TRP A 42 -0.89 12.80 -6.77
C TRP A 42 0.13 12.77 -5.63
N LEU A 43 -0.19 13.41 -4.49
CA LEU A 43 0.76 13.76 -3.42
C LEU A 43 0.96 12.65 -2.38
N HIS A 44 0.04 11.69 -2.28
CA HIS A 44 0.05 10.62 -1.27
C HIS A 44 0.04 9.24 -1.91
N TYR A 45 0.50 8.23 -1.16
CA TYR A 45 0.48 6.83 -1.56
C TYR A 45 -0.91 6.34 -2.01
N ARG A 46 -1.99 6.84 -1.37
CA ARG A 46 -3.39 6.53 -1.72
C ARG A 46 -4.20 7.75 -2.16
N GLY A 47 -3.52 8.78 -2.65
CA GLY A 47 -4.14 9.98 -3.17
C GLY A 47 -4.40 11.05 -2.11
N ASP A 48 -4.91 10.68 -0.95
CA ASP A 48 -5.12 11.55 0.21
C ASP A 48 -4.82 10.80 1.52
N TYR A 49 -4.93 11.48 2.65
CA TYR A 49 -4.75 10.89 3.97
C TYR A 49 -5.81 9.86 4.36
N SER A 50 -7.00 9.90 3.75
CA SER A 50 -8.12 9.01 4.08
C SER A 50 -8.03 7.64 3.41
N GLY A 51 -7.06 7.39 2.54
CA GLY A 51 -6.89 6.10 1.89
C GLY A 51 -7.93 5.76 0.81
N ARG A 52 -8.71 6.75 0.33
CA ARG A 52 -9.86 6.52 -0.57
C ARG A 52 -9.49 6.15 -2.01
N ASN A 53 -8.26 6.33 -2.41
CA ASN A 53 -7.77 6.09 -3.78
C ASN A 53 -8.73 6.61 -4.87
N HIS A 54 -9.20 7.84 -4.69
CA HIS A 54 -10.19 8.54 -5.51
C HIS A 54 -9.66 9.89 -5.99
N ARG A 55 -10.12 10.32 -7.18
CA ARG A 55 -9.87 11.70 -7.65
C ARG A 55 -11.13 12.34 -8.23
N PRO A 56 -11.38 13.65 -7.95
CA PRO A 56 -12.53 14.38 -8.47
C PRO A 56 -12.38 14.77 -9.95
N LEU A 57 -11.64 13.97 -10.73
CA LEU A 57 -11.43 14.18 -12.16
C LEU A 57 -12.50 13.46 -12.98
N LYS A 58 -13.03 14.14 -14.01
CA LYS A 58 -14.16 13.67 -14.84
C LYS A 58 -13.95 13.81 -16.36
N GLN A 59 -12.77 14.24 -16.81
CA GLN A 59 -12.52 14.34 -18.26
C GLN A 59 -12.55 12.96 -18.92
N ILE A 60 -11.92 11.97 -18.28
CA ILE A 60 -12.09 10.57 -18.66
C ILE A 60 -13.35 10.06 -17.94
N ASN A 61 -14.35 9.65 -18.71
CA ASN A 61 -15.67 9.28 -18.20
C ASN A 61 -16.28 8.11 -19.00
N LYS A 62 -17.48 7.68 -18.62
CA LYS A 62 -18.17 6.52 -19.21
C LYS A 62 -18.39 6.63 -20.73
N GLU A 63 -18.60 7.84 -21.26
CA GLU A 63 -18.91 8.07 -22.68
C GLU A 63 -17.66 8.04 -23.57
N ASN A 64 -16.46 8.31 -23.01
CA ASN A 64 -15.24 8.51 -23.79
C ASN A 64 -14.07 7.59 -23.42
N VAL A 65 -14.18 6.78 -22.37
CA VAL A 65 -13.09 5.90 -21.91
C VAL A 65 -12.64 4.90 -22.97
N ASN A 66 -13.51 4.54 -23.91
CA ASN A 66 -13.20 3.68 -25.05
C ASN A 66 -12.16 4.29 -26.02
N ARG A 67 -11.88 5.61 -25.92
CA ARG A 67 -10.85 6.33 -26.69
C ARG A 67 -9.53 6.49 -25.91
N LEU A 68 -9.42 5.89 -24.73
CA LEU A 68 -8.22 5.95 -23.92
C LEU A 68 -7.08 5.19 -24.60
N GLN A 69 -5.91 5.83 -24.75
CA GLN A 69 -4.75 5.26 -25.43
C GLN A 69 -3.47 5.50 -24.63
N ALA A 70 -2.53 4.57 -24.74
CA ALA A 70 -1.20 4.73 -24.19
C ALA A 70 -0.49 5.94 -24.82
N GLN A 71 0.12 6.78 -23.98
CA GLN A 71 0.84 7.98 -24.41
C GLN A 71 2.34 7.72 -24.41
N TRP A 72 2.86 7.14 -23.35
CA TRP A 72 4.24 6.70 -23.25
C TRP A 72 4.37 5.52 -22.29
N VAL A 73 5.46 4.79 -22.44
CA VAL A 73 5.81 3.64 -21.59
C VAL A 73 7.25 3.81 -21.12
N PHE A 74 7.47 3.74 -19.81
CA PHE A 74 8.78 3.74 -19.20
C PHE A 74 9.17 2.32 -18.77
N GLN A 75 10.39 1.88 -19.12
CA GLN A 75 10.95 0.59 -18.72
C GLN A 75 11.97 0.78 -17.59
N THR A 76 11.79 0.08 -16.48
CA THR A 76 12.72 0.17 -15.34
C THR A 76 14.07 -0.49 -15.63
N GLY A 77 14.12 -1.42 -16.60
CA GLY A 77 15.30 -2.26 -16.87
C GLY A 77 15.52 -3.37 -15.82
N VAL A 78 14.62 -3.51 -14.84
CA VAL A 78 14.66 -4.60 -13.86
C VAL A 78 13.94 -5.81 -14.46
N GLY A 79 14.44 -7.03 -14.19
CA GLY A 79 13.85 -8.26 -14.73
C GLY A 79 12.38 -8.43 -14.34
N ALA A 80 11.57 -8.98 -15.24
CA ALA A 80 10.12 -9.13 -15.09
C ALA A 80 9.69 -10.03 -13.91
N ALA A 81 10.58 -10.86 -13.38
CA ALA A 81 10.32 -11.69 -12.20
C ALA A 81 10.21 -10.86 -10.90
N ALA A 82 10.73 -9.62 -10.89
CA ALA A 82 10.61 -8.73 -9.75
C ALA A 82 9.29 -7.95 -9.84
N LYS A 83 8.44 -8.08 -8.83
CA LYS A 83 7.13 -7.40 -8.78
C LYS A 83 7.29 -5.89 -8.71
N PHE A 84 6.65 -5.16 -9.63
CA PHE A 84 6.66 -3.70 -9.69
C PHE A 84 5.40 -3.15 -9.03
N GLU A 85 5.44 -3.01 -7.70
CA GLU A 85 4.31 -2.63 -6.86
C GLU A 85 4.24 -1.13 -6.57
N THR A 86 4.98 -0.30 -7.31
CA THR A 86 5.05 1.14 -7.07
C THR A 86 3.68 1.82 -7.23
N VAL A 87 3.41 2.78 -6.36
CA VAL A 87 2.40 3.81 -6.58
C VAL A 87 3.15 5.12 -6.86
N PRO A 88 3.07 5.68 -8.07
CA PRO A 88 3.74 6.92 -8.40
C PRO A 88 3.23 8.10 -7.57
N LEU A 89 4.12 9.03 -7.20
CA LEU A 89 3.74 10.39 -6.83
C LEU A 89 3.88 11.30 -8.04
N VAL A 90 2.96 12.25 -8.20
CA VAL A 90 3.04 13.26 -9.25
C VAL A 90 2.95 14.62 -8.60
N VAL A 91 3.98 15.45 -8.83
CA VAL A 91 4.10 16.78 -8.26
C VAL A 91 4.67 17.75 -9.28
N ASP A 92 3.90 18.76 -9.62
CA ASP A 92 4.34 19.91 -10.44
C ASP A 92 5.05 19.49 -11.75
N GLY A 93 4.51 18.48 -12.45
CA GLY A 93 5.04 18.00 -13.73
C GLY A 93 6.14 16.96 -13.64
N ILE A 94 6.48 16.49 -12.44
CA ILE A 94 7.45 15.41 -12.21
C ILE A 94 6.74 14.21 -11.58
N MET A 95 7.02 13.02 -12.10
CA MET A 95 6.56 11.75 -11.53
C MET A 95 7.70 11.03 -10.83
N TYR A 96 7.49 10.68 -9.56
CA TYR A 96 8.45 9.96 -8.74
C TYR A 96 7.99 8.52 -8.53
N ILE A 97 8.84 7.56 -8.87
CA ILE A 97 8.56 6.14 -8.75
C ILE A 97 9.71 5.39 -8.09
N THR A 98 9.38 4.38 -7.33
CA THR A 98 10.33 3.37 -6.88
C THR A 98 10.20 2.13 -7.76
N ALA A 99 11.26 1.36 -7.90
CA ALA A 99 11.25 0.08 -8.60
C ALA A 99 11.91 -0.99 -7.72
N PRO A 100 11.79 -2.28 -8.08
CA PRO A 100 12.44 -3.35 -7.34
C PRO A 100 13.91 -3.09 -7.06
N TYR A 101 14.43 -3.69 -5.98
CA TYR A 101 15.80 -3.49 -5.48
C TYR A 101 16.09 -2.05 -5.01
N ASN A 102 15.08 -1.31 -4.57
CA ASN A 102 15.19 0.08 -4.13
C ASN A 102 15.82 1.01 -5.19
N ASN A 103 15.49 0.81 -6.46
CA ASN A 103 15.72 1.80 -7.50
C ASN A 103 14.69 2.91 -7.38
N GLY A 104 15.12 4.17 -7.53
CA GLY A 104 14.25 5.35 -7.55
C GLY A 104 14.43 6.15 -8.82
N TYR A 105 13.36 6.77 -9.32
CA TYR A 105 13.39 7.61 -10.52
C TYR A 105 12.51 8.84 -10.35
N ALA A 106 12.95 9.96 -10.93
CA ALA A 106 12.06 11.05 -11.31
C ALA A 106 11.93 11.06 -12.84
N LEU A 107 10.70 11.18 -13.30
CA LEU A 107 10.35 11.19 -14.72
C LEU A 107 9.61 12.48 -15.06
N ASP A 108 9.87 13.02 -16.24
CA ASP A 108 9.04 14.05 -16.86
C ASP A 108 7.66 13.44 -17.19
N VAL A 109 6.58 14.01 -16.63
CA VAL A 109 5.23 13.43 -16.77
C VAL A 109 4.70 13.47 -18.21
N ASN A 110 5.24 14.35 -19.07
CA ASN A 110 4.80 14.47 -20.46
C ASN A 110 5.38 13.37 -21.37
N THR A 111 6.61 12.95 -21.06
CA THR A 111 7.42 12.14 -21.98
C THR A 111 7.87 10.80 -21.41
N GLY A 112 7.82 10.63 -20.07
CA GLY A 112 8.41 9.49 -19.38
C GLY A 112 9.95 9.51 -19.35
N ARG A 113 10.58 10.63 -19.78
CA ARG A 113 12.04 10.78 -19.78
C ARG A 113 12.56 10.83 -18.34
N ILE A 114 13.64 10.09 -18.08
CA ILE A 114 14.33 10.12 -16.79
C ILE A 114 14.95 11.50 -16.57
N LEU A 115 14.63 12.15 -15.44
CA LEU A 115 15.25 13.36 -14.95
C LEU A 115 16.43 13.02 -14.04
N TRP A 116 16.24 12.07 -13.13
CA TRP A 116 17.29 11.47 -12.32
C TRP A 116 16.97 10.02 -11.98
N ARG A 117 18.01 9.27 -11.56
CA ARG A 117 17.94 7.90 -11.09
C ARG A 117 18.75 7.74 -9.81
N TYR A 118 18.16 7.09 -8.82
CA TYR A 118 18.83 6.59 -7.63
C TYR A 118 18.91 5.06 -7.68
N GLN A 119 20.06 4.51 -7.27
CA GLN A 119 20.26 3.06 -7.16
C GLN A 119 20.88 2.73 -5.81
N ARG A 120 20.21 1.85 -5.05
CA ARG A 120 20.79 1.33 -3.81
C ARG A 120 21.52 0.02 -4.09
N LYS A 121 22.74 -0.10 -3.58
CA LYS A 121 23.43 -1.38 -3.54
C LYS A 121 22.96 -2.11 -2.29
N LEU A 122 22.11 -3.13 -2.48
CA LEU A 122 21.63 -3.98 -1.40
C LEU A 122 22.69 -5.00 -1.00
N PRO A 123 22.81 -5.33 0.30
CA PRO A 123 23.57 -6.50 0.76
C PRO A 123 22.86 -7.79 0.33
N GLU A 124 23.56 -8.90 0.41
CA GLU A 124 22.94 -10.22 0.29
C GLU A 124 22.06 -10.48 1.51
N GLN A 125 20.80 -10.80 1.29
CA GLN A 125 19.80 -11.04 2.34
C GLN A 125 18.63 -11.86 1.81
N SER A 126 17.95 -12.57 2.72
CA SER A 126 16.68 -13.21 2.43
C SER A 126 15.55 -12.17 2.39
N LEU A 127 14.69 -12.26 1.37
CA LEU A 127 13.52 -11.40 1.22
C LEU A 127 12.27 -12.25 1.07
N CYS A 128 11.33 -12.11 1.99
CA CYS A 128 10.08 -12.87 2.02
C CYS A 128 9.37 -12.94 0.66
N CYS A 129 9.12 -11.78 0.10
CA CYS A 129 8.15 -11.60 -0.98
C CYS A 129 8.80 -11.03 -2.25
N GLY A 130 10.13 -10.97 -2.28
CA GLY A 130 10.92 -10.39 -3.36
C GLY A 130 11.37 -8.94 -3.12
N PRO A 131 12.10 -8.36 -4.07
CA PRO A 131 12.75 -7.05 -3.89
C PRO A 131 11.80 -5.87 -4.07
N ILE A 132 10.67 -5.87 -3.38
CA ILE A 132 9.55 -4.94 -3.53
C ILE A 132 9.85 -3.57 -2.91
N ASN A 133 9.41 -2.50 -3.56
CA ASN A 133 9.28 -1.18 -2.98
C ASN A 133 8.02 -0.50 -3.53
N ARG A 134 7.15 0.02 -2.64
CA ARG A 134 5.81 0.51 -3.00
C ARG A 134 5.72 2.00 -3.27
N GLY A 135 6.77 2.78 -3.02
CA GLY A 135 6.75 4.20 -3.37
C GLY A 135 7.54 5.10 -2.44
N PHE A 136 7.52 6.37 -2.81
CA PHE A 136 8.07 7.47 -2.03
C PHE A 136 7.01 8.13 -1.15
N ALA A 137 7.46 8.89 -0.14
CA ALA A 137 6.73 10.01 0.45
C ALA A 137 7.52 11.30 0.19
N MET A 138 6.91 12.46 0.43
CA MET A 138 7.50 13.74 0.05
C MET A 138 7.16 14.83 1.07
N LEU A 139 8.16 15.65 1.41
CA LEU A 139 7.99 16.88 2.20
C LEU A 139 9.12 17.86 1.87
N GLY A 140 8.78 19.13 1.69
CA GLY A 140 9.74 20.17 1.32
C GLY A 140 10.36 19.90 -0.06
N ASP A 141 11.67 19.88 -0.07
CA ASP A 141 12.52 19.56 -1.21
C ASP A 141 13.01 18.10 -1.23
N LYS A 142 12.43 17.23 -0.37
CA LYS A 142 12.90 15.86 -0.17
C LYS A 142 11.86 14.82 -0.59
N VAL A 143 12.36 13.70 -1.12
CA VAL A 143 11.61 12.44 -1.25
C VAL A 143 12.23 11.40 -0.33
N PHE A 144 11.37 10.64 0.36
CA PHE A 144 11.76 9.64 1.35
C PHE A 144 11.44 8.25 0.84
N MET A 145 12.40 7.34 0.95
CA MET A 145 12.28 5.94 0.57
C MET A 145 12.72 5.04 1.72
N ALA A 146 11.87 4.12 2.13
CA ALA A 146 12.27 3.02 3.01
C ALA A 146 12.86 1.87 2.17
N THR A 147 13.86 1.18 2.71
CA THR A 147 14.65 0.24 1.94
C THR A 147 14.62 -1.18 2.49
N LEU A 148 14.92 -2.14 1.63
CA LEU A 148 14.90 -3.57 1.95
C LEU A 148 15.95 -3.97 2.99
N ASP A 149 17.08 -3.25 3.05
CA ASP A 149 18.11 -3.39 4.08
C ASP A 149 17.82 -2.54 5.34
N SER A 150 16.54 -2.25 5.57
CA SER A 150 16.01 -1.57 6.76
C SER A 150 16.57 -0.17 7.03
N HIS A 151 16.83 0.61 5.97
CA HIS A 151 17.15 2.03 6.07
C HIS A 151 15.94 2.92 5.72
N LEU A 152 16.04 4.17 6.10
CA LEU A 152 15.25 5.27 5.56
C LEU A 152 16.20 6.27 4.90
N VAL A 153 15.91 6.63 3.65
CA VAL A 153 16.75 7.50 2.83
C VAL A 153 15.97 8.73 2.43
N ALA A 154 16.55 9.91 2.62
CA ALA A 154 16.06 11.16 2.03
C ALA A 154 16.91 11.53 0.82
N LEU A 155 16.24 11.79 -0.30
CA LEU A 155 16.85 12.26 -1.53
C LEU A 155 16.36 13.68 -1.83
N ASP A 156 17.24 14.51 -2.37
CA ASP A 156 16.83 15.76 -3.00
C ASP A 156 15.89 15.46 -4.18
N ARG A 157 14.70 16.02 -4.18
CA ARG A 157 13.65 15.67 -5.16
C ARG A 157 13.97 16.10 -6.58
N MET A 158 14.85 17.13 -6.75
CA MET A 158 15.20 17.65 -8.07
C MET A 158 16.38 16.93 -8.69
N THR A 159 17.30 16.41 -7.86
CA THR A 159 18.57 15.81 -8.33
C THR A 159 18.71 14.32 -8.04
N GLY A 160 17.92 13.76 -7.10
CA GLY A 160 18.06 12.38 -6.62
C GLY A 160 19.29 12.13 -5.76
N ASN A 161 20.02 13.18 -5.37
CA ASN A 161 21.17 13.05 -4.48
C ASN A 161 20.73 12.71 -3.05
N VAL A 162 21.52 11.86 -2.37
CA VAL A 162 21.26 11.51 -0.98
C VAL A 162 21.53 12.71 -0.09
N ILE A 163 20.53 13.11 0.70
CA ILE A 163 20.66 14.14 1.75
C ILE A 163 21.09 13.46 3.05
N TRP A 164 20.39 12.40 3.44
CA TRP A 164 20.77 11.55 4.56
C TRP A 164 20.27 10.10 4.33
N ASP A 165 20.94 9.15 4.98
CA ASP A 165 20.66 7.72 4.93
C ASP A 165 20.89 7.14 6.33
N ILE A 166 19.85 6.59 6.96
CA ILE A 166 19.88 6.09 8.33
C ILE A 166 19.45 4.64 8.42
N GLU A 167 20.19 3.84 9.17
CA GLU A 167 19.80 2.48 9.56
C GLU A 167 18.71 2.55 10.63
N ARG A 168 17.63 1.76 10.44
CA ARG A 168 16.47 1.70 11.34
C ARG A 168 16.51 0.47 12.25
N ALA A 169 16.94 -0.65 11.70
CA ALA A 169 17.11 -1.93 12.39
C ALA A 169 18.09 -2.81 11.60
N ASP A 170 18.63 -3.84 12.24
CA ASP A 170 19.58 -4.75 11.65
C ASP A 170 18.89 -5.71 10.66
N TYR A 171 19.11 -5.52 9.36
CA TYR A 171 18.55 -6.35 8.31
C TYR A 171 18.95 -7.84 8.42
N ARG A 172 20.11 -8.12 9.06
CA ARG A 172 20.60 -9.50 9.27
C ARG A 172 19.72 -10.29 10.23
N GLN A 173 18.89 -9.61 11.01
CA GLN A 173 17.85 -10.22 11.84
C GLN A 173 16.55 -10.50 11.08
N GLY A 174 16.43 -10.07 9.80
CA GLY A 174 15.24 -10.19 8.98
C GLY A 174 14.40 -8.92 8.88
N TYR A 175 14.82 -7.81 9.51
CA TYR A 175 14.13 -6.53 9.33
C TYR A 175 14.29 -5.98 7.91
N SER A 176 13.19 -5.50 7.35
CA SER A 176 13.16 -4.90 6.01
C SER A 176 12.08 -3.81 5.93
N SER A 177 12.00 -3.08 4.83
CA SER A 177 10.86 -2.19 4.56
C SER A 177 10.49 -2.23 3.09
N THR A 178 9.22 -2.51 2.82
CA THR A 178 8.64 -2.59 1.47
C THR A 178 7.56 -1.54 1.23
N GLY A 179 7.04 -0.89 2.29
CA GLY A 179 6.01 0.13 2.24
C GLY A 179 6.52 1.50 1.84
N ALA A 180 5.64 2.34 1.31
CA ALA A 180 5.90 3.77 1.17
C ALA A 180 5.82 4.45 2.55
N PRO A 181 6.73 5.38 2.89
CA PRO A 181 6.55 6.21 4.07
C PRO A 181 5.27 7.06 3.99
N LEU A 182 4.78 7.51 5.14
CA LEU A 182 3.69 8.48 5.24
C LEU A 182 4.24 9.74 5.92
N VAL A 183 4.07 10.89 5.28
CA VAL A 183 4.33 12.18 5.95
C VAL A 183 3.08 12.61 6.67
N VAL A 184 3.19 12.89 7.97
CA VAL A 184 2.12 13.46 8.79
C VAL A 184 2.68 14.68 9.51
N LYS A 185 2.09 15.85 9.26
CA LYS A 185 2.60 17.12 9.78
C LYS A 185 4.07 17.33 9.35
N ASP A 186 4.97 17.35 10.30
CA ASP A 186 6.41 17.55 10.17
C ASP A 186 7.21 16.24 10.39
N LYS A 187 6.61 15.07 10.20
CA LYS A 187 7.21 13.77 10.49
C LYS A 187 7.11 12.81 9.32
N VAL A 188 8.14 12.01 9.13
CA VAL A 188 8.15 10.86 8.21
C VAL A 188 7.90 9.61 9.03
N ILE A 189 6.77 8.93 8.78
CA ILE A 189 6.34 7.74 9.52
C ILE A 189 6.49 6.53 8.62
N ILE A 190 7.08 5.46 9.14
CA ILE A 190 7.32 4.23 8.39
C ILE A 190 7.37 3.00 9.30
N GLY A 191 6.73 1.94 8.82
CA GLY A 191 6.73 0.63 9.44
C GLY A 191 7.89 -0.27 9.02
N THR A 192 7.88 -1.50 9.51
CA THR A 192 8.87 -2.53 9.19
C THR A 192 8.21 -3.81 8.70
N GLY A 193 8.87 -4.53 7.79
CA GLY A 193 8.60 -5.92 7.45
C GLY A 193 9.40 -6.88 8.33
N GLY A 194 9.28 -8.17 8.04
CA GLY A 194 10.07 -9.23 8.65
C GLY A 194 9.30 -10.11 9.65
N GLY A 195 7.97 -10.11 9.60
CA GLY A 195 7.16 -11.01 10.45
C GLY A 195 7.61 -12.46 10.35
N GLU A 196 7.91 -12.91 9.16
CA GLU A 196 8.32 -14.27 8.80
C GLU A 196 9.73 -14.67 9.29
N TYR A 197 10.45 -13.72 9.94
CA TYR A 197 11.83 -13.92 10.43
C TYR A 197 11.95 -13.87 11.96
N GLY A 198 10.81 -13.85 12.67
CA GLY A 198 10.81 -13.76 14.12
C GLY A 198 11.38 -12.45 14.65
N VAL A 199 11.09 -11.32 14.00
CA VAL A 199 11.43 -9.98 14.49
C VAL A 199 10.32 -9.44 15.39
N ARG A 200 10.60 -8.45 16.21
CA ARG A 200 9.59 -7.68 16.94
C ARG A 200 9.20 -6.47 16.10
N GLY A 201 7.96 -6.43 15.62
CA GLY A 201 7.46 -5.36 14.76
C GLY A 201 7.43 -3.99 15.45
N PHE A 202 7.56 -2.93 14.63
CA PHE A 202 7.51 -1.55 15.12
C PHE A 202 7.04 -0.57 14.04
N LEU A 203 6.61 0.60 14.49
CA LEU A 203 6.36 1.80 13.68
C LEU A 203 7.21 2.94 14.23
N ASP A 204 7.90 3.66 13.35
CA ASP A 204 8.78 4.78 13.72
C ASP A 204 8.32 6.09 13.07
N ALA A 205 8.57 7.22 13.77
CA ALA A 205 8.56 8.55 13.18
C ALA A 205 9.94 9.18 13.21
N TYR A 206 10.25 9.92 12.15
CA TYR A 206 11.54 10.57 11.94
C TYR A 206 11.38 12.05 11.62
N ASP A 207 12.33 12.84 12.09
CA ASP A 207 12.52 14.22 11.68
C ASP A 207 12.94 14.25 10.19
N PRO A 208 12.22 14.95 9.30
CA PRO A 208 12.49 14.95 7.86
C PRO A 208 13.80 15.65 7.48
N GLU A 209 14.29 16.58 8.33
CA GLU A 209 15.50 17.33 8.04
C GLU A 209 16.76 16.55 8.40
N THR A 210 16.73 15.83 9.51
CA THR A 210 17.93 15.20 10.09
C THR A 210 17.95 13.68 10.04
N GLY A 211 16.80 13.04 9.76
CA GLY A 211 16.64 11.59 9.87
C GLY A 211 16.65 11.09 11.34
N LYS A 212 16.63 11.98 12.33
CA LYS A 212 16.59 11.57 13.73
C LYS A 212 15.24 10.93 14.07
N ARG A 213 15.28 9.73 14.68
CA ARG A 213 14.05 9.10 15.17
C ARG A 213 13.48 9.91 16.32
N LEU A 214 12.18 10.27 16.19
CA LEU A 214 11.41 11.04 17.16
C LEU A 214 10.74 10.13 18.18
N TRP A 215 10.11 9.04 17.69
CA TRP A 215 9.52 8.01 18.53
C TRP A 215 9.51 6.65 17.83
N ARG A 216 9.36 5.57 18.64
CA ARG A 216 9.07 4.20 18.19
C ARG A 216 7.90 3.65 18.96
N PHE A 217 6.93 3.10 18.26
CA PHE A 217 5.87 2.26 18.79
C PHE A 217 6.18 0.80 18.49
N TRP A 218 6.34 -0.01 19.53
CA TRP A 218 6.46 -1.46 19.36
C TRP A 218 5.08 -2.08 19.21
N THR A 219 4.84 -2.85 18.15
CA THR A 219 3.56 -3.51 17.89
C THR A 219 3.31 -4.70 18.81
N ILE A 220 4.34 -5.20 19.46
CA ILE A 220 4.25 -6.23 20.49
C ILE A 220 4.70 -5.60 21.81
N PRO A 221 3.85 -5.61 22.86
CA PRO A 221 4.18 -5.03 24.15
C PRO A 221 5.27 -5.82 24.85
N GLY A 222 6.15 -5.12 25.58
CA GLY A 222 7.12 -5.72 26.48
C GLY A 222 6.49 -6.09 27.83
N PRO A 223 7.22 -6.82 28.69
CA PRO A 223 6.73 -7.23 29.99
C PRO A 223 6.23 -6.04 30.83
N GLY A 224 5.00 -6.14 31.35
CA GLY A 224 4.34 -5.11 32.16
C GLY A 224 3.65 -4.00 31.35
N GLU A 225 3.77 -3.98 30.04
CA GLU A 225 2.97 -3.11 29.17
C GLU A 225 1.59 -3.75 28.92
N PRO A 226 0.53 -2.95 28.71
CA PRO A 226 -0.80 -3.48 28.39
C PRO A 226 -0.77 -4.39 27.16
N GLY A 227 -1.37 -5.58 27.23
CA GLY A 227 -1.38 -6.61 26.19
C GLY A 227 -0.23 -7.62 26.29
N SER A 228 0.79 -7.40 27.14
CA SER A 228 1.89 -8.35 27.32
C SER A 228 1.45 -9.69 27.90
N GLU A 229 0.35 -9.72 28.64
CA GLU A 229 -0.28 -10.92 29.18
C GLU A 229 -0.83 -11.86 28.11
N THR A 230 -0.96 -11.41 26.88
CA THR A 230 -1.42 -12.21 25.73
C THR A 230 -0.30 -12.95 25.02
N TRP A 231 0.93 -12.88 25.53
CA TRP A 231 2.12 -13.54 24.99
C TRP A 231 2.70 -14.53 26.02
N LEU A 232 2.89 -15.77 25.61
CA LEU A 232 3.47 -16.80 26.49
C LEU A 232 4.99 -16.57 26.68
N GLY A 233 5.42 -16.38 27.92
CA GLY A 233 6.84 -16.29 28.27
C GLY A 233 7.58 -15.21 27.51
N ASP A 234 8.65 -15.60 26.82
CA ASP A 234 9.53 -14.69 26.04
C ASP A 234 9.14 -14.56 24.55
N SER A 235 8.02 -15.17 24.12
CA SER A 235 7.60 -15.14 22.70
C SER A 235 7.37 -13.73 22.14
N TRP A 236 7.11 -12.74 23.00
CA TRP A 236 7.01 -11.33 22.61
C TRP A 236 8.27 -10.75 21.95
N LYS A 237 9.45 -11.33 22.22
CA LYS A 237 10.74 -10.84 21.67
C LYS A 237 10.85 -11.05 20.16
N THR A 238 10.22 -12.11 19.66
CA THR A 238 10.31 -12.59 18.29
C THR A 238 8.94 -12.77 17.62
N GLY A 239 7.93 -12.13 18.20
CA GLY A 239 6.52 -12.43 17.91
C GLY A 239 5.96 -11.85 16.60
N GLY A 240 6.74 -11.26 15.69
CA GLY A 240 6.25 -10.76 14.42
C GLY A 240 5.54 -9.42 14.53
N ALA A 241 4.28 -9.36 14.12
CA ALA A 241 3.41 -8.18 14.06
C ALA A 241 4.01 -7.02 13.24
N PRO A 242 4.49 -7.25 12.00
CA PRO A 242 5.10 -6.22 11.17
C PRO A 242 4.09 -5.15 10.74
N THR A 243 4.60 -4.01 10.25
CA THR A 243 3.82 -2.84 9.81
C THR A 243 4.18 -2.45 8.38
N TRP A 244 4.26 -3.46 7.50
CA TRP A 244 4.89 -3.33 6.18
C TRP A 244 4.09 -2.53 5.14
N MET A 245 2.81 -2.22 5.40
CA MET A 245 2.02 -1.31 4.56
C MET A 245 2.00 0.11 5.11
N THR A 246 1.52 1.05 4.30
CA THR A 246 1.35 2.46 4.67
C THR A 246 0.03 2.66 5.42
N GLY A 247 0.02 3.46 6.47
CA GLY A 247 -1.18 3.79 7.23
C GLY A 247 -2.00 4.93 6.63
N THR A 248 -3.00 5.39 7.39
CA THR A 248 -3.85 6.56 7.08
C THR A 248 -3.88 7.53 8.26
N TYR A 249 -4.26 8.78 8.00
CA TYR A 249 -4.27 9.83 9.02
C TYR A 249 -5.58 10.62 8.96
N ASP A 250 -6.17 10.87 10.12
CA ASP A 250 -7.30 11.79 10.27
C ASP A 250 -6.82 13.11 10.86
N PRO A 251 -6.77 14.20 10.06
CA PRO A 251 -6.33 15.50 10.56
C PRO A 251 -7.32 16.18 11.51
N GLU A 252 -8.60 15.80 11.49
CA GLU A 252 -9.62 16.37 12.39
C GLU A 252 -9.52 15.77 13.79
N LEU A 253 -9.31 14.43 13.89
CA LEU A 253 -9.12 13.74 15.15
C LEU A 253 -7.67 13.75 15.63
N ASP A 254 -6.74 14.15 14.76
CA ASP A 254 -5.30 14.04 14.97
C ASP A 254 -4.87 12.61 15.33
N LEU A 255 -5.39 11.63 14.59
CA LEU A 255 -5.13 10.21 14.80
C LEU A 255 -4.48 9.56 13.58
N LEU A 256 -3.40 8.84 13.84
CA LEU A 256 -2.70 7.98 12.87
C LEU A 256 -3.21 6.55 13.01
N TYR A 257 -3.72 5.96 11.93
CA TYR A 257 -4.15 4.56 11.91
C TYR A 257 -3.13 3.73 11.15
N TRP A 258 -2.67 2.66 11.80
CA TRP A 258 -1.72 1.75 11.18
C TRP A 258 -2.08 0.31 11.48
N CYS A 259 -1.99 -0.53 10.45
CA CYS A 259 -2.33 -1.94 10.59
C CYS A 259 -1.09 -2.79 10.80
N THR A 260 -1.26 -3.89 11.54
CA THR A 260 -0.19 -4.82 11.92
C THR A 260 -0.41 -6.19 11.30
N GLY A 261 0.67 -6.88 11.01
CA GLY A 261 0.66 -8.19 10.40
C GLY A 261 0.60 -9.36 11.38
N ASN A 262 0.89 -10.51 10.83
CA ASN A 262 0.88 -11.81 11.48
C ASN A 262 1.76 -11.88 12.73
N PRO A 263 1.39 -12.67 13.75
CA PRO A 263 2.33 -13.08 14.79
C PRO A 263 3.25 -14.21 14.28
N ALA A 264 4.48 -14.30 14.79
CA ALA A 264 5.46 -15.32 14.40
C ALA A 264 5.70 -16.39 15.51
N PRO A 265 5.93 -17.65 15.12
CA PRO A 265 5.91 -18.21 13.77
C PRO A 265 4.49 -18.25 13.20
N ASP A 266 4.35 -18.06 11.89
CA ASP A 266 3.08 -17.78 11.22
C ASP A 266 2.06 -18.91 11.37
N LEU A 267 2.49 -20.17 11.17
CA LEU A 267 1.63 -21.36 11.03
C LEU A 267 1.69 -22.30 12.25
N ASN A 268 2.48 -21.93 13.27
CA ASN A 268 2.55 -22.68 14.53
C ASN A 268 2.40 -21.74 15.74
N GLY A 269 1.21 -21.72 16.33
CA GLY A 269 0.90 -20.87 17.50
C GLY A 269 1.25 -21.47 18.85
N GLU A 270 1.75 -22.71 18.92
CA GLU A 270 1.94 -23.42 20.20
C GLU A 270 3.01 -22.76 21.10
N THR A 271 3.98 -22.07 20.51
CA THR A 271 5.04 -21.35 21.24
C THR A 271 4.63 -19.96 21.71
N ARG A 272 3.48 -19.45 21.27
CA ARG A 272 2.96 -18.09 21.54
C ARG A 272 1.50 -18.08 21.95
N LEU A 273 1.12 -18.97 22.86
CA LEU A 273 -0.28 -19.05 23.34
C LEU A 273 -0.78 -17.69 23.83
N GLY A 274 -2.08 -17.44 23.64
CA GLY A 274 -2.78 -16.19 23.91
C GLY A 274 -3.19 -15.47 22.63
N ASP A 275 -3.81 -14.29 22.74
CA ASP A 275 -4.33 -13.54 21.60
C ASP A 275 -3.24 -12.84 20.76
N ASN A 276 -2.02 -12.70 21.32
CA ASN A 276 -0.85 -12.09 20.67
C ASN A 276 -1.06 -10.63 20.25
N LEU A 277 -1.49 -9.80 21.20
CA LEU A 277 -1.66 -8.35 20.96
C LEU A 277 -0.30 -7.67 20.68
N TYR A 278 -0.20 -6.78 19.70
CA TYR A 278 -1.24 -6.24 18.81
C TYR A 278 -1.02 -6.73 17.36
N SER A 279 -0.78 -8.04 17.16
CA SER A 279 -0.72 -8.64 15.82
C SER A 279 -2.11 -8.67 15.17
N ALA A 280 -2.17 -8.75 13.83
CA ALA A 280 -3.38 -8.81 13.03
C ALA A 280 -4.45 -7.78 13.47
N SER A 281 -4.01 -6.54 13.70
CA SER A 281 -4.81 -5.45 14.31
C SER A 281 -4.72 -4.16 13.50
N VAL A 282 -5.62 -3.24 13.81
CA VAL A 282 -5.42 -1.80 13.54
C VAL A 282 -5.14 -1.11 14.87
N VAL A 283 -4.15 -0.23 14.91
CA VAL A 283 -3.84 0.63 16.05
C VAL A 283 -4.05 2.09 15.67
N ALA A 284 -4.67 2.87 16.57
CA ALA A 284 -4.76 4.32 16.45
C ALA A 284 -3.74 4.96 17.39
N LEU A 285 -2.86 5.77 16.82
CA LEU A 285 -1.76 6.40 17.52
C LEU A 285 -1.87 7.92 17.47
N ASP A 286 -1.39 8.55 18.52
CA ASP A 286 -1.06 9.97 18.53
C ASP A 286 0.16 10.19 17.63
N PRO A 287 0.07 10.98 16.55
CA PRO A 287 1.16 11.11 15.56
C PRO A 287 2.38 11.83 16.11
N ASP A 288 2.22 12.64 17.16
CA ASP A 288 3.33 13.42 17.74
C ASP A 288 4.18 12.59 18.71
N THR A 289 3.57 11.61 19.36
CA THR A 289 4.22 10.84 20.44
C THR A 289 4.33 9.35 20.18
N GLY A 290 3.61 8.81 19.19
CA GLY A 290 3.49 7.37 18.93
C GLY A 290 2.70 6.61 20.01
N LYS A 291 2.03 7.31 20.93
CA LYS A 291 1.23 6.66 21.98
C LYS A 291 -0.08 6.13 21.42
N MET A 292 -0.37 4.86 21.69
CA MET A 292 -1.62 4.24 21.29
C MET A 292 -2.80 4.83 22.07
N LYS A 293 -3.87 5.16 21.32
CA LYS A 293 -5.15 5.64 21.86
C LYS A 293 -6.15 4.49 21.99
N TRP A 294 -6.23 3.64 20.95
CA TRP A 294 -7.05 2.45 20.89
C TRP A 294 -6.49 1.45 19.88
N TYR A 295 -6.99 0.23 19.91
CA TYR A 295 -6.73 -0.82 18.93
C TYR A 295 -7.98 -1.66 18.68
N PHE A 296 -7.99 -2.37 17.55
CA PHE A 296 -8.95 -3.44 17.26
C PHE A 296 -8.22 -4.61 16.61
N GLN A 297 -8.35 -5.81 17.20
CA GLN A 297 -7.71 -7.02 16.66
C GLN A 297 -8.69 -7.82 15.80
N PHE A 298 -8.38 -8.00 14.54
CA PHE A 298 -9.22 -8.70 13.56
C PHE A 298 -9.13 -10.23 13.68
N THR A 299 -7.93 -10.76 13.94
CA THR A 299 -7.68 -12.20 14.01
C THR A 299 -6.81 -12.51 15.24
N PRO A 300 -7.45 -12.70 16.44
CA PRO A 300 -6.73 -13.15 17.63
C PRO A 300 -6.06 -14.50 17.40
N HIS A 301 -4.80 -14.65 17.87
CA HIS A 301 -4.02 -15.88 17.74
C HIS A 301 -3.97 -16.39 16.28
N ASP A 302 -3.72 -15.52 15.33
CA ASP A 302 -3.64 -15.91 13.92
C ASP A 302 -2.57 -16.99 13.70
N VAL A 303 -2.93 -18.05 12.98
CA VAL A 303 -2.07 -19.17 12.58
C VAL A 303 -2.19 -19.48 11.09
N HIS A 304 -2.62 -18.49 10.29
CA HIS A 304 -2.87 -18.64 8.86
C HIS A 304 -2.14 -17.60 8.02
N ASP A 305 -1.31 -16.75 8.65
CA ASP A 305 -0.66 -15.61 8.01
C ASP A 305 -1.70 -14.62 7.43
N TRP A 306 -2.75 -14.32 8.22
CA TRP A 306 -3.75 -13.33 7.85
C TRP A 306 -3.45 -11.97 8.46
N ASP A 307 -2.38 -11.37 7.95
CA ASP A 307 -2.09 -9.96 8.24
C ASP A 307 -3.33 -9.07 8.18
N ALA A 308 -3.37 -8.03 9.00
CA ALA A 308 -4.36 -6.97 8.86
C ALA A 308 -3.79 -5.73 8.16
N ASN A 309 -2.79 -5.90 7.31
CA ASN A 309 -2.03 -4.80 6.71
C ASN A 309 -2.69 -4.11 5.51
N GLU A 310 -3.97 -4.36 5.23
CA GLU A 310 -4.73 -3.58 4.26
C GLU A 310 -4.84 -2.13 4.74
N VAL A 311 -4.69 -1.20 3.79
CA VAL A 311 -4.83 0.23 4.10
C VAL A 311 -6.27 0.53 4.49
N PRO A 312 -6.54 1.00 5.72
CA PRO A 312 -7.90 1.35 6.12
C PRO A 312 -8.39 2.57 5.35
N VAL A 313 -9.69 2.63 5.07
CA VAL A 313 -10.33 3.78 4.42
C VAL A 313 -11.15 4.55 5.44
N LEU A 314 -10.91 5.87 5.52
CA LEU A 314 -11.61 6.75 6.45
C LEU A 314 -12.77 7.44 5.74
N LEU A 315 -13.98 7.28 6.27
CA LEU A 315 -15.22 7.80 5.67
C LEU A 315 -16.08 8.49 6.73
N ASP A 316 -16.69 9.62 6.33
CA ASP A 316 -17.73 10.30 7.11
C ASP A 316 -19.07 10.01 6.46
N LEU A 317 -19.87 9.13 7.07
CA LEU A 317 -21.12 8.64 6.49
C LEU A 317 -22.24 8.63 7.54
N GLU A 318 -23.47 8.71 7.06
CA GLU A 318 -24.63 8.45 7.88
C GLU A 318 -24.80 6.95 8.12
N MET A 319 -24.90 6.56 9.39
CA MET A 319 -25.20 5.19 9.81
C MET A 319 -26.26 5.26 10.92
N GLU A 320 -27.39 4.57 10.74
CA GLU A 320 -28.52 4.58 11.70
C GLU A 320 -29.05 5.98 12.04
N GLY A 321 -29.10 6.88 11.04
CA GLY A 321 -29.61 8.24 11.17
C GLY A 321 -28.64 9.22 11.86
N LYS A 322 -27.36 8.83 12.07
CA LYS A 322 -26.32 9.67 12.68
C LYS A 322 -25.08 9.74 11.78
N GLN A 323 -24.48 10.94 11.71
CA GLN A 323 -23.15 11.04 11.10
C GLN A 323 -22.14 10.32 11.96
N LYS A 324 -21.36 9.43 11.34
CA LYS A 324 -20.33 8.63 11.97
C LYS A 324 -18.99 8.80 11.25
N LYS A 325 -17.94 8.84 12.02
CA LYS A 325 -16.56 8.80 11.54
C LYS A 325 -16.14 7.32 11.47
N LEU A 326 -16.11 6.76 10.27
CA LEU A 326 -15.88 5.34 10.07
C LEU A 326 -14.44 5.05 9.63
N LEU A 327 -13.88 3.97 10.15
CA LEU A 327 -12.75 3.25 9.58
C LEU A 327 -13.28 1.94 9.01
N VAL A 328 -13.07 1.73 7.70
CA VAL A 328 -13.50 0.51 7.04
C VAL A 328 -12.30 -0.24 6.46
N GLN A 329 -12.32 -1.56 6.55
CA GLN A 329 -11.26 -2.43 6.08
C GLN A 329 -11.80 -3.76 5.54
N SER A 330 -11.33 -4.16 4.34
CA SER A 330 -11.45 -5.53 3.83
C SER A 330 -10.24 -6.32 4.30
N ASN A 331 -10.43 -7.43 5.02
CA ASN A 331 -9.35 -8.12 5.72
C ASN A 331 -8.98 -9.46 5.07
N ARG A 332 -7.71 -9.90 5.26
CA ARG A 332 -7.21 -11.19 4.76
C ARG A 332 -8.00 -12.37 5.31
N ASN A 333 -8.55 -12.25 6.52
CA ASN A 333 -9.34 -13.27 7.17
C ASN A 333 -10.71 -13.55 6.51
N GLY A 334 -11.08 -12.80 5.46
CA GLY A 334 -12.29 -12.99 4.64
C GLY A 334 -13.48 -12.15 5.06
N PHE A 335 -13.31 -11.24 6.01
CA PHE A 335 -14.36 -10.33 6.45
C PHE A 335 -14.03 -8.87 6.11
N TYR A 336 -15.07 -8.09 5.93
CA TYR A 336 -15.08 -6.64 5.88
C TYR A 336 -15.52 -6.10 7.23
N TYR A 337 -14.83 -5.09 7.74
CA TYR A 337 -15.08 -4.51 9.05
C TYR A 337 -15.41 -3.03 8.94
N VAL A 338 -16.30 -2.57 9.81
CA VAL A 338 -16.67 -1.17 10.02
C VAL A 338 -16.46 -0.84 11.49
N LEU A 339 -15.57 0.11 11.77
CA LEU A 339 -15.26 0.59 13.11
C LEU A 339 -15.61 2.08 13.21
N ASP A 340 -15.96 2.53 14.40
CA ASP A 340 -15.90 3.93 14.76
C ASP A 340 -14.42 4.34 14.86
N ARG A 341 -13.95 5.27 14.01
CA ARG A 341 -12.51 5.58 13.97
C ARG A 341 -12.03 6.50 15.09
N GLU A 342 -12.95 7.10 15.84
CA GLU A 342 -12.62 7.91 17.02
C GLU A 342 -12.28 7.04 18.22
N THR A 343 -13.02 5.94 18.40
CA THR A 343 -12.96 5.10 19.60
C THR A 343 -12.41 3.69 19.38
N GLY A 344 -12.42 3.19 18.14
CA GLY A 344 -12.13 1.79 17.80
C GLY A 344 -13.30 0.84 18.02
N GLU A 345 -14.49 1.36 18.40
CA GLU A 345 -15.69 0.55 18.60
C GLU A 345 -16.05 -0.24 17.35
N PHE A 346 -16.29 -1.53 17.52
CA PHE A 346 -16.81 -2.38 16.45
C PHE A 346 -18.27 -2.05 16.17
N LEU A 347 -18.57 -1.71 14.91
CA LEU A 347 -19.93 -1.37 14.48
C LEU A 347 -20.57 -2.47 13.65
N HIS A 348 -19.80 -3.06 12.72
CA HIS A 348 -20.33 -4.07 11.80
C HIS A 348 -19.21 -4.89 11.17
N ALA A 349 -19.53 -6.15 10.79
CA ALA A 349 -18.71 -6.93 9.88
C ALA A 349 -19.58 -7.73 8.91
N ASN A 350 -19.04 -7.98 7.70
CA ASN A 350 -19.69 -8.81 6.70
C ASN A 350 -18.65 -9.72 6.02
N GLN A 351 -19.06 -10.96 5.71
CA GLN A 351 -18.22 -11.88 4.95
C GLN A 351 -18.08 -11.41 3.50
N ILE A 352 -16.86 -11.30 3.00
CA ILE A 352 -16.56 -10.85 1.62
C ILE A 352 -15.96 -11.93 0.74
N ALA A 353 -15.39 -12.98 1.33
CA ALA A 353 -14.79 -14.11 0.63
C ALA A 353 -15.31 -15.43 1.19
N ARG A 354 -14.96 -16.56 0.58
CA ARG A 354 -15.22 -17.88 1.15
C ARG A 354 -14.48 -18.02 2.50
N VAL A 355 -15.21 -18.35 3.56
CA VAL A 355 -14.67 -18.52 4.91
C VAL A 355 -15.05 -19.90 5.43
N THR A 356 -14.06 -20.69 5.88
CA THR A 356 -14.27 -22.02 6.47
C THR A 356 -13.76 -22.13 7.91
N TRP A 357 -13.06 -21.11 8.40
CA TRP A 357 -12.41 -21.11 9.71
C TRP A 357 -13.25 -20.50 10.84
N ALA A 358 -14.24 -19.69 10.48
CA ALA A 358 -15.14 -19.03 11.44
C ALA A 358 -16.59 -19.07 10.94
N SER A 359 -17.55 -19.13 11.86
CA SER A 359 -18.99 -19.08 11.56
C SER A 359 -19.50 -17.64 11.39
N GLY A 360 -18.70 -16.64 11.74
CA GLY A 360 -19.02 -15.21 11.69
C GLY A 360 -18.22 -14.41 12.69
N ILE A 361 -18.64 -13.15 12.86
CA ILE A 361 -18.08 -12.21 13.84
C ILE A 361 -19.15 -11.98 14.92
N SER A 362 -18.75 -12.08 16.19
CA SER A 362 -19.63 -11.84 17.34
C SER A 362 -19.97 -10.34 17.51
N PRO A 363 -20.98 -9.98 18.31
CA PRO A 363 -21.37 -8.58 18.52
C PRO A 363 -20.27 -7.68 19.13
N ASP A 364 -19.27 -8.27 19.77
CA ASP A 364 -18.08 -7.58 20.30
C ASP A 364 -16.93 -7.53 19.29
N GLY A 365 -17.15 -7.96 18.05
CA GLY A 365 -16.18 -7.90 16.95
C GLY A 365 -15.19 -9.08 16.90
N ARG A 366 -15.33 -10.08 17.75
CA ARG A 366 -14.43 -11.23 17.79
C ARG A 366 -14.86 -12.34 16.82
N PRO A 367 -13.95 -12.96 16.05
CA PRO A 367 -14.30 -14.12 15.21
C PRO A 367 -14.78 -15.31 16.04
N GLN A 368 -15.86 -15.95 15.58
CA GLN A 368 -16.39 -17.19 16.13
C GLN A 368 -15.72 -18.39 15.44
N VAL A 369 -14.52 -18.73 15.90
CA VAL A 369 -13.65 -19.75 15.30
C VAL A 369 -14.30 -21.12 15.37
N LEU A 370 -14.32 -21.84 14.25
CA LEU A 370 -14.83 -23.21 14.16
C LEU A 370 -13.79 -24.21 14.70
N PRO A 371 -14.22 -25.36 15.23
CA PRO A 371 -13.28 -26.39 15.66
C PRO A 371 -12.50 -26.98 14.47
N ASN A 372 -11.30 -27.47 14.72
CA ASN A 372 -10.43 -28.16 13.75
C ASN A 372 -10.05 -27.29 12.52
N THR A 373 -9.80 -26.01 12.72
CA THR A 373 -9.42 -25.07 11.64
C THR A 373 -7.95 -24.67 11.67
N LYS A 374 -7.20 -25.05 12.72
CA LYS A 374 -5.78 -24.77 12.84
C LYS A 374 -4.95 -25.60 11.84
N PRO A 375 -3.76 -25.12 11.45
CA PRO A 375 -2.78 -25.94 10.73
C PRO A 375 -2.43 -27.22 11.48
N THR A 376 -2.16 -28.31 10.76
CA THR A 376 -1.75 -29.61 11.33
C THR A 376 -0.56 -30.17 10.58
N PRO A 377 0.19 -31.15 11.12
CA PRO A 377 1.27 -31.82 10.40
C PRO A 377 0.81 -32.48 9.09
N GLU A 378 -0.42 -32.99 9.03
CA GLU A 378 -1.01 -33.64 7.85
C GLU A 378 -1.58 -32.64 6.84
N GLY A 379 -1.67 -31.38 7.28
CA GLY A 379 -2.24 -30.27 6.53
C GLY A 379 -3.76 -30.20 6.63
N ASN A 380 -4.25 -28.99 6.88
CA ASN A 380 -5.66 -28.65 7.03
C ASN A 380 -6.07 -27.61 5.98
N ARG A 381 -7.11 -27.92 5.18
CA ARG A 381 -7.58 -27.01 4.13
C ARG A 381 -8.52 -25.96 4.71
N GLN A 382 -8.14 -24.69 4.53
CA GLN A 382 -8.96 -23.56 4.96
C GLN A 382 -9.12 -22.52 3.85
N CYS A 383 -10.21 -21.78 3.91
CA CYS A 383 -10.51 -20.60 3.10
C CYS A 383 -10.80 -19.41 4.04
N PRO A 384 -10.30 -18.20 3.73
CA PRO A 384 -9.39 -17.89 2.63
C PRO A 384 -8.06 -18.63 2.70
N GLY A 385 -7.35 -18.71 1.58
CA GLY A 385 -5.96 -19.18 1.54
C GLY A 385 -5.00 -18.16 2.18
N MET A 386 -3.69 -18.46 2.17
CA MET A 386 -2.66 -17.59 2.73
C MET A 386 -2.65 -16.21 2.07
N GLY A 387 -2.97 -16.09 0.78
CA GLY A 387 -3.14 -14.80 0.10
C GLY A 387 -4.29 -13.94 0.63
N GLY A 388 -5.16 -14.52 1.46
CA GLY A 388 -6.29 -13.84 2.08
C GLY A 388 -7.49 -13.63 1.17
N GLY A 389 -8.62 -13.24 1.77
CA GLY A 389 -9.81 -12.80 1.04
C GLY A 389 -9.59 -11.42 0.40
N SER A 390 -8.87 -10.53 1.08
CA SER A 390 -8.28 -9.30 0.53
C SER A 390 -6.83 -9.21 1.00
N ASN A 391 -6.05 -8.24 0.55
CA ASN A 391 -4.66 -8.05 0.97
C ASN A 391 -4.24 -6.58 0.67
N TRP A 392 -2.97 -6.29 0.35
CA TRP A 392 -2.48 -4.94 0.09
C TRP A 392 -3.15 -4.19 -1.08
N MET A 393 -4.04 -4.86 -1.84
CA MET A 393 -4.75 -4.26 -2.97
C MET A 393 -5.54 -3.03 -2.50
N ALA A 394 -5.22 -1.87 -3.08
CA ALA A 394 -5.91 -0.63 -2.72
C ALA A 394 -7.42 -0.75 -2.93
N PRO A 395 -8.24 -0.54 -1.91
CA PRO A 395 -9.64 -0.23 -2.13
C PRO A 395 -9.79 1.18 -2.70
N SER A 396 -10.95 1.51 -3.29
CA SER A 396 -11.26 2.90 -3.62
C SER A 396 -12.71 3.24 -3.27
N TYR A 397 -12.95 4.46 -2.75
CA TYR A 397 -14.28 4.95 -2.43
C TYR A 397 -14.67 6.08 -3.38
N ASN A 398 -15.85 6.00 -3.99
CA ASN A 398 -16.38 7.04 -4.86
C ASN A 398 -17.54 7.78 -4.19
N PRO A 399 -17.35 9.05 -3.78
CA PRO A 399 -18.42 9.83 -3.15
C PRO A 399 -19.65 10.02 -4.03
N GLY A 400 -19.47 10.01 -5.37
CA GLY A 400 -20.57 10.18 -6.33
C GLY A 400 -21.52 9.00 -6.39
N THR A 401 -21.03 7.77 -6.18
CA THR A 401 -21.85 6.55 -6.14
C THR A 401 -22.18 6.09 -4.72
N GLY A 402 -21.41 6.59 -3.72
CA GLY A 402 -21.48 6.12 -2.34
C GLY A 402 -20.95 4.71 -2.15
N LEU A 403 -20.20 4.15 -3.11
CA LEU A 403 -19.73 2.76 -3.09
C LEU A 403 -18.23 2.67 -2.81
N LEU A 404 -17.86 1.63 -2.05
CA LEU A 404 -16.48 1.19 -1.83
C LEU A 404 -16.19 0.01 -2.75
N TYR A 405 -15.11 0.11 -3.53
CA TYR A 405 -14.67 -0.95 -4.44
C TYR A 405 -13.46 -1.65 -3.84
N ILE A 406 -13.58 -2.95 -3.60
CA ILE A 406 -12.53 -3.80 -3.06
C ILE A 406 -12.19 -4.92 -4.04
N VAL A 407 -10.97 -5.42 -3.93
CA VAL A 407 -10.55 -6.62 -4.65
C VAL A 407 -10.55 -7.79 -3.68
N VAL A 408 -11.20 -8.87 -4.08
CA VAL A 408 -11.32 -10.10 -3.30
C VAL A 408 -10.71 -11.26 -4.08
N ARG A 409 -10.05 -12.15 -3.35
CA ARG A 409 -9.42 -13.37 -3.84
C ARG A 409 -10.21 -14.56 -3.30
N GLU A 410 -10.74 -15.38 -4.19
CA GLU A 410 -11.46 -16.58 -3.85
C GLU A 410 -10.53 -17.78 -4.07
N GLU A 411 -9.70 -18.05 -3.06
CA GLU A 411 -8.77 -19.17 -3.04
C GLU A 411 -8.69 -19.79 -1.64
N CYS A 412 -8.25 -21.04 -1.56
CA CYS A 412 -8.03 -21.76 -0.30
C CYS A 412 -6.60 -22.27 -0.26
N SER A 413 -6.10 -22.59 0.93
CA SER A 413 -4.78 -23.19 1.13
C SER A 413 -4.87 -24.41 2.03
N LYS A 414 -3.98 -25.35 1.85
CA LYS A 414 -3.72 -26.42 2.80
C LYS A 414 -2.58 -25.97 3.71
N TYR A 415 -2.92 -25.77 4.98
CA TYR A 415 -2.01 -25.26 6.00
C TYR A 415 -1.39 -26.40 6.79
N TYR A 416 -0.08 -26.43 6.84
CA TYR A 416 0.69 -27.38 7.62
C TYR A 416 1.29 -26.69 8.84
N SER A 417 1.55 -27.46 9.91
CA SER A 417 2.24 -26.99 11.10
C SER A 417 3.37 -27.93 11.47
N SER A 418 4.52 -27.37 11.83
CA SER A 418 5.68 -28.12 12.34
C SER A 418 6.46 -27.29 13.34
N GLU A 419 7.23 -27.96 14.19
CA GLU A 419 8.24 -27.29 14.99
C GLU A 419 9.39 -26.82 14.11
N GLN A 420 9.87 -25.62 14.36
CA GLN A 420 11.00 -25.01 13.67
C GLN A 420 11.81 -24.20 14.66
N GLU A 421 13.12 -24.36 14.68
CA GLU A 421 14.04 -23.51 15.43
C GLU A 421 14.20 -22.16 14.73
N LEU A 422 14.29 -21.08 15.52
CA LEU A 422 14.53 -19.74 14.99
C LEU A 422 16.02 -19.56 14.68
N GLU A 423 16.32 -19.27 13.42
CA GLU A 423 17.62 -18.80 12.97
C GLU A 423 17.48 -17.33 12.51
N PRO A 424 18.19 -16.36 13.14
CA PRO A 424 18.05 -14.95 12.76
C PRO A 424 18.29 -14.72 11.27
N GLY A 425 17.39 -13.95 10.64
CA GLY A 425 17.46 -13.63 9.20
C GLY A 425 17.03 -14.77 8.27
N HIS A 426 16.55 -15.90 8.78
CA HIS A 426 15.97 -16.99 8.02
C HIS A 426 14.46 -17.11 8.29
N PHE A 427 13.73 -17.72 7.35
CA PHE A 427 12.30 -17.95 7.51
C PHE A 427 12.00 -18.79 8.75
N TRP A 428 11.07 -18.30 9.56
CA TRP A 428 10.56 -18.98 10.74
C TRP A 428 9.02 -19.01 10.72
N LEU A 429 8.49 -19.76 9.78
CA LEU A 429 7.04 -19.83 9.52
C LEU A 429 6.33 -20.89 10.36
N GLY A 430 7.06 -21.84 10.94
CA GLY A 430 6.48 -23.02 11.59
C GLY A 430 5.86 -24.01 10.59
N SER A 431 6.07 -23.85 9.32
CA SER A 431 5.85 -24.72 8.16
C SER A 431 5.75 -23.90 6.86
N PHE A 432 5.39 -24.57 5.75
CA PHE A 432 5.04 -23.88 4.49
C PHE A 432 3.61 -24.27 4.08
N PRO A 433 2.73 -23.31 3.79
CA PRO A 433 1.41 -23.61 3.26
C PRO A 433 1.56 -24.08 1.81
N GLN A 434 0.76 -25.07 1.44
CA GLN A 434 0.61 -25.46 0.05
C GLN A 434 -0.54 -24.66 -0.55
N ILE A 435 -0.23 -23.70 -1.42
CA ILE A 435 -1.25 -23.10 -2.27
C ILE A 435 -1.71 -24.20 -3.22
N THR A 436 -2.86 -24.79 -2.96
CA THR A 436 -3.52 -25.69 -3.89
C THR A 436 -4.47 -24.83 -4.71
N PRO A 437 -4.19 -24.60 -5.99
CA PRO A 437 -5.21 -24.01 -6.85
C PRO A 437 -6.38 -24.99 -6.89
N ASP A 438 -7.49 -24.64 -6.23
CA ASP A 438 -8.75 -25.31 -6.48
C ASP A 438 -9.19 -24.99 -7.93
N GLU A 439 -9.93 -25.89 -8.57
CA GLU A 439 -10.54 -25.66 -9.88
C GLU A 439 -11.45 -24.40 -9.87
N ASP A 440 -11.87 -23.94 -8.69
CA ASP A 440 -12.73 -22.80 -8.44
C ASP A 440 -12.00 -21.58 -7.84
N THR A 441 -10.78 -21.27 -8.23
CA THR A 441 -10.08 -20.06 -7.81
C THR A 441 -10.30 -18.91 -8.80
N TRP A 442 -10.62 -17.71 -8.27
CA TRP A 442 -10.79 -16.50 -9.09
C TRP A 442 -10.56 -15.23 -8.28
N GLY A 443 -10.39 -14.12 -8.97
CA GLY A 443 -10.42 -12.78 -8.39
C GLY A 443 -11.77 -12.10 -8.68
N VAL A 444 -12.15 -11.13 -7.86
CA VAL A 444 -13.37 -10.36 -8.08
C VAL A 444 -13.23 -8.93 -7.54
N VAL A 445 -13.70 -7.94 -8.30
CA VAL A 445 -14.00 -6.62 -7.76
C VAL A 445 -15.40 -6.64 -7.20
N LYS A 446 -15.56 -6.27 -5.93
CA LYS A 446 -16.88 -6.10 -5.29
C LYS A 446 -17.11 -4.62 -4.99
N ALA A 447 -18.27 -4.11 -5.38
CA ALA A 447 -18.75 -2.80 -4.94
C ALA A 447 -19.63 -2.97 -3.72
N LEU A 448 -19.25 -2.34 -2.62
CA LEU A 448 -19.91 -2.48 -1.33
C LEU A 448 -20.62 -1.20 -0.91
N GLU A 449 -21.73 -1.33 -0.21
CA GLU A 449 -22.22 -0.28 0.69
C GLU A 449 -21.27 -0.18 1.88
N PRO A 450 -20.60 0.95 2.13
CA PRO A 450 -19.53 1.01 3.11
C PRO A 450 -19.98 0.75 4.56
N THR A 451 -21.22 1.12 4.92
CA THR A 451 -21.73 0.97 6.29
C THR A 451 -22.18 -0.45 6.65
N SER A 452 -22.48 -1.28 5.64
CA SER A 452 -23.00 -2.63 5.83
C SER A 452 -22.14 -3.72 5.19
N GLY A 453 -21.18 -3.36 4.32
CA GLY A 453 -20.43 -4.33 3.52
C GLY A 453 -21.29 -5.11 2.51
N LYS A 454 -22.56 -4.69 2.28
CA LYS A 454 -23.46 -5.36 1.34
C LYS A 454 -22.99 -5.15 -0.10
N VAL A 455 -22.84 -6.24 -0.84
CA VAL A 455 -22.44 -6.22 -2.25
C VAL A 455 -23.57 -5.68 -3.12
N LYS A 456 -23.25 -4.67 -3.96
CA LYS A 456 -24.15 -4.12 -4.98
C LYS A 456 -23.93 -4.75 -6.35
N TRP A 457 -22.69 -4.94 -6.74
CA TRP A 457 -22.29 -5.62 -7.96
C TRP A 457 -20.92 -6.26 -7.82
N GLU A 458 -20.62 -7.20 -8.72
CA GLU A 458 -19.36 -7.91 -8.81
C GLU A 458 -18.84 -7.94 -10.25
N PHE A 459 -17.50 -7.85 -10.41
CA PHE A 459 -16.82 -8.10 -11.68
C PHE A 459 -15.74 -9.16 -11.47
N LYS A 460 -15.91 -10.33 -12.08
CA LYS A 460 -15.05 -11.51 -11.89
C LYS A 460 -13.89 -11.54 -12.87
N PHE A 461 -12.70 -11.89 -12.35
CA PHE A 461 -11.49 -12.23 -13.11
C PHE A 461 -11.35 -13.76 -13.22
N GLN A 462 -10.56 -14.22 -14.19
CA GLN A 462 -10.29 -15.65 -14.36
C GLN A 462 -9.39 -16.20 -13.25
N THR A 463 -8.44 -15.37 -12.76
CA THR A 463 -7.47 -15.73 -11.72
C THR A 463 -7.52 -14.75 -10.56
N PRO A 464 -7.14 -15.15 -9.33
CA PRO A 464 -6.96 -14.22 -8.22
C PRO A 464 -5.97 -13.12 -8.58
N THR A 465 -6.35 -11.84 -8.38
CA THR A 465 -5.50 -10.69 -8.73
C THR A 465 -4.87 -10.04 -7.50
N TRP A 466 -3.76 -9.34 -7.72
CA TRP A 466 -3.05 -8.53 -6.73
C TRP A 466 -3.16 -7.01 -7.01
N ALA A 467 -3.96 -6.64 -7.99
CA ALA A 467 -4.15 -5.24 -8.36
C ALA A 467 -5.18 -4.55 -7.46
N GLY A 468 -4.95 -3.28 -7.17
CA GLY A 468 -5.92 -2.43 -6.47
C GLY A 468 -6.81 -1.67 -7.44
N THR A 469 -7.79 -0.95 -6.89
CA THR A 469 -8.74 -0.11 -7.63
C THR A 469 -8.41 1.37 -7.51
N LEU A 470 -8.82 2.14 -8.52
CA LEU A 470 -8.87 3.61 -8.53
C LEU A 470 -10.27 4.04 -8.98
N SER A 471 -10.94 4.90 -8.23
CA SER A 471 -12.20 5.51 -8.67
C SER A 471 -12.05 6.97 -9.06
N THR A 472 -12.90 7.45 -9.99
CA THR A 472 -12.90 8.85 -10.44
C THR A 472 -14.30 9.43 -10.49
N ALA A 473 -14.39 10.77 -10.42
CA ALA A 473 -15.67 11.47 -10.61
C ALA A 473 -16.24 11.35 -12.04
N GLY A 474 -15.49 10.76 -12.99
CA GLY A 474 -15.99 10.35 -14.31
C GLY A 474 -16.90 9.12 -14.28
N GLY A 475 -17.21 8.59 -13.10
CA GLY A 475 -18.06 7.41 -12.92
C GLY A 475 -17.36 6.10 -13.30
N LEU A 476 -16.04 6.06 -13.17
CA LEU A 476 -15.22 4.91 -13.55
C LEU A 476 -14.47 4.32 -12.34
N VAL A 477 -14.29 3.00 -12.39
CA VAL A 477 -13.34 2.27 -11.54
C VAL A 477 -12.32 1.59 -12.44
N PHE A 478 -11.04 1.88 -12.22
CA PHE A 478 -9.95 1.23 -12.93
C PHE A 478 -9.31 0.15 -12.06
N VAL A 479 -9.00 -0.99 -12.64
CA VAL A 479 -8.39 -2.13 -11.95
C VAL A 479 -7.55 -2.96 -12.93
N GLY A 480 -6.45 -3.52 -12.43
CA GLY A 480 -5.62 -4.45 -13.18
C GLY A 480 -5.93 -5.92 -12.88
N ASP A 481 -5.36 -6.83 -13.68
CA ASP A 481 -5.41 -8.27 -13.41
C ASP A 481 -4.06 -8.97 -13.65
N MET A 482 -4.00 -10.26 -13.29
CA MET A 482 -2.79 -11.08 -13.46
C MET A 482 -2.55 -11.51 -14.91
N GLU A 483 -3.56 -11.39 -15.77
CA GLU A 483 -3.44 -11.61 -17.22
C GLU A 483 -2.90 -10.38 -17.95
N GLY A 484 -2.69 -9.28 -17.21
CA GLY A 484 -2.11 -8.03 -17.71
C GLY A 484 -3.11 -7.08 -18.35
N TYR A 485 -4.40 -7.23 -18.08
CA TYR A 485 -5.38 -6.25 -18.52
C TYR A 485 -5.57 -5.13 -17.49
N LEU A 486 -5.49 -3.90 -17.95
CA LEU A 486 -6.04 -2.74 -17.26
C LEU A 486 -7.49 -2.55 -17.77
N THR A 487 -8.45 -2.61 -16.86
CA THR A 487 -9.89 -2.55 -17.16
C THR A 487 -10.51 -1.30 -16.54
N ALA A 488 -11.35 -0.59 -17.28
CA ALA A 488 -12.24 0.45 -16.77
C ALA A 488 -13.66 -0.12 -16.65
N LEU A 489 -14.20 -0.06 -15.44
CA LEU A 489 -15.55 -0.48 -15.11
C LEU A 489 -16.45 0.74 -14.91
N ASP A 490 -17.72 0.60 -15.26
CA ASP A 490 -18.78 1.51 -14.84
C ASP A 490 -18.94 1.41 -13.32
N ALA A 491 -18.78 2.53 -12.62
CA ALA A 491 -18.77 2.57 -11.16
C ALA A 491 -20.10 2.17 -10.51
N ASP A 492 -21.23 2.38 -11.21
CA ASP A 492 -22.56 2.03 -10.70
C ASP A 492 -22.93 0.56 -10.92
N THR A 493 -22.44 -0.06 -12.00
CA THR A 493 -22.93 -1.35 -12.49
C THR A 493 -21.88 -2.46 -12.58
N GLY A 494 -20.59 -2.12 -12.51
CA GLY A 494 -19.50 -3.08 -12.72
C GLY A 494 -19.30 -3.51 -14.17
N LYS A 495 -20.04 -2.93 -15.14
CA LYS A 495 -19.89 -3.26 -16.55
C LYS A 495 -18.52 -2.82 -17.05
N SER A 496 -17.77 -3.72 -17.73
CA SER A 496 -16.53 -3.37 -18.42
C SER A 496 -16.81 -2.46 -19.61
N LEU A 497 -16.20 -1.27 -19.62
CA LEU A 497 -16.35 -0.27 -20.67
C LEU A 497 -15.10 -0.17 -21.58
N TRP A 498 -13.93 -0.53 -21.06
CA TRP A 498 -12.68 -0.50 -21.78
C TRP A 498 -11.67 -1.46 -21.16
N ARG A 499 -10.81 -2.04 -21.98
CA ARG A 499 -9.68 -2.88 -21.55
C ARG A 499 -8.45 -2.63 -22.41
N PHE A 500 -7.28 -2.69 -21.79
CA PHE A 500 -6.00 -2.61 -22.48
C PHE A 500 -5.07 -3.70 -21.98
N GLN A 501 -4.47 -4.48 -22.90
CA GLN A 501 -3.50 -5.51 -22.57
C GLN A 501 -2.09 -4.90 -22.49
N THR A 502 -1.48 -4.94 -21.30
CA THR A 502 -0.13 -4.42 -21.05
C THR A 502 0.98 -5.40 -21.40
N GLY A 503 0.65 -6.68 -21.54
CA GLY A 503 1.60 -7.76 -21.82
C GLY A 503 2.27 -8.34 -20.58
N ALA A 504 1.93 -7.87 -19.37
CA ALA A 504 2.49 -8.37 -18.11
C ALA A 504 1.51 -8.20 -16.95
N PRO A 505 1.60 -9.02 -15.88
CA PRO A 505 0.74 -8.90 -14.70
C PRO A 505 0.75 -7.51 -14.08
N ILE A 506 -0.42 -7.08 -13.61
CA ILE A 506 -0.60 -5.82 -12.86
C ILE A 506 -0.81 -6.18 -11.40
N VAL A 507 0.08 -5.65 -10.53
CA VAL A 507 0.10 -5.97 -9.10
C VAL A 507 0.06 -4.71 -8.22
N THR A 508 -0.43 -3.60 -8.75
CA THR A 508 -0.55 -2.31 -8.06
C THR A 508 -1.86 -1.62 -8.41
N ALA A 509 -2.14 -0.48 -7.80
CA ALA A 509 -3.29 0.34 -8.14
C ALA A 509 -2.93 1.43 -9.14
N PRO A 510 -3.83 1.79 -10.07
CA PRO A 510 -3.66 2.95 -10.93
C PRO A 510 -3.70 4.26 -10.14
N ILE A 511 -3.11 5.32 -10.73
CA ILE A 511 -3.27 6.71 -10.29
C ILE A 511 -3.79 7.56 -11.45
N THR A 512 -4.35 8.73 -11.15
CA THR A 512 -4.75 9.71 -12.17
C THR A 512 -4.34 11.12 -11.78
N TYR A 513 -3.93 11.91 -12.78
CA TYR A 513 -3.44 13.26 -12.60
C TYR A 513 -3.73 14.11 -13.85
N MET A 514 -3.36 15.39 -13.85
CA MET A 514 -3.53 16.26 -15.02
C MET A 514 -2.23 16.91 -15.47
N ILE A 515 -2.11 17.10 -16.77
CA ILE A 515 -1.10 17.97 -17.38
C ILE A 515 -1.86 19.06 -18.13
N GLY A 516 -1.79 20.28 -17.65
CA GLY A 516 -2.64 21.36 -18.14
C GLY A 516 -4.12 21.00 -18.00
N LYS A 517 -4.82 20.87 -19.14
CA LYS A 517 -6.26 20.52 -19.17
C LYS A 517 -6.50 19.04 -19.52
N LYS A 518 -5.46 18.22 -19.68
CA LYS A 518 -5.56 16.82 -20.10
C LYS A 518 -5.39 15.90 -18.91
N GLN A 519 -6.36 15.00 -18.70
CA GLN A 519 -6.30 13.97 -17.67
C GLN A 519 -5.52 12.77 -18.16
N TYR A 520 -4.67 12.25 -17.28
CA TYR A 520 -3.85 11.05 -17.50
C TYR A 520 -4.17 10.00 -16.44
N LEU A 521 -3.97 8.74 -16.82
CA LEU A 521 -3.98 7.57 -15.96
C LEU A 521 -2.60 6.93 -16.02
N ALA A 522 -2.03 6.48 -14.90
CA ALA A 522 -0.77 5.74 -14.89
C ALA A 522 -0.90 4.44 -14.10
N ILE A 523 -0.20 3.38 -14.55
CA ILE A 523 -0.17 2.06 -13.93
C ILE A 523 1.15 1.34 -14.21
N ALA A 524 1.69 0.66 -13.21
CA ALA A 524 2.81 -0.25 -13.37
C ALA A 524 2.32 -1.66 -13.74
N ALA A 525 2.98 -2.30 -14.70
CA ALA A 525 2.70 -3.66 -15.14
C ALA A 525 4.01 -4.36 -15.51
N GLY A 526 4.28 -5.53 -14.95
CA GLY A 526 5.52 -6.26 -15.13
C GLY A 526 6.74 -5.44 -14.68
N SER A 527 7.55 -4.95 -15.62
CA SER A 527 8.71 -4.07 -15.37
C SER A 527 8.53 -2.67 -15.98
N ALA A 528 7.33 -2.34 -16.44
CA ALA A 528 7.04 -1.09 -17.15
C ALA A 528 5.99 -0.25 -16.44
N LEU A 529 6.09 1.08 -16.60
CA LEU A 529 5.05 2.03 -16.23
C LEU A 529 4.40 2.57 -17.49
N TYR A 530 3.09 2.44 -17.57
CA TYR A 530 2.26 2.91 -18.67
C TYR A 530 1.52 4.18 -18.26
N THR A 531 1.35 5.11 -19.19
CA THR A 531 0.44 6.24 -19.04
C THR A 531 -0.56 6.28 -20.18
N PHE A 532 -1.77 6.69 -19.86
CA PHE A 532 -2.88 6.75 -20.80
C PHE A 532 -3.55 8.12 -20.75
N ALA A 533 -4.09 8.58 -21.87
CA ALA A 533 -4.95 9.74 -21.96
C ALA A 533 -5.89 9.61 -23.17
N LEU A 534 -6.92 10.46 -23.23
CA LEU A 534 -7.76 10.56 -24.41
C LEU A 534 -6.95 11.15 -25.57
N ASN A 535 -7.08 10.55 -26.75
CA ASN A 535 -6.65 11.22 -27.99
C ASN A 535 -7.64 12.31 -28.36
N ASN A 536 -7.11 13.40 -28.86
CA ASN A 536 -7.88 14.56 -29.35
C ASN A 536 -8.81 14.17 -30.51
#